data_226eeee44bd814d483614e733d289fc4
#
_entry.id   226eeee44bd814d483614e733d289fc4
#
_cell.length_a   1.000
_cell.length_b   1.000
_cell.length_c   1.000
_cell.angle_alpha   90.00
_cell.angle_beta   90.00
_cell.angle_gamma   90.00
#
_symmetry.space_group_name_H-M   'P 1'
#
loop_
_entity.id
_entity.type
_entity.pdbx_description
1 polymer ?
#
loop_
_entity_poly.entity_id
_entity_poly.type
_entity_poly.pdbx_seq_one_letter_code
_entity_poly.pdbx_strand_id
1 'polypeptide(L)'
;SPQPPVARLISLALNYNANILVIMGMNTGENKKQKETFFKVRARIHFSVYDTASGQQIAETNVEANEISVKQPSDLEWKNLFVNAAKHASLENVRQATEHITRFYQEKGDLGQGYSVIFYGYSPRREGLIINYLENSNEFRNLAELKNSFGYLKMELYALRRKSILRRSITSGLLEMEIEVVTKSIPGNNLYFINPKPME
;
A
#
# COMPACT_ATOMS: atom_id res chain seq x y z
N SER A 1 -4.88 21.79 -9.24
CA SER A 1 -4.15 21.76 -7.97
C SER A 1 -3.12 20.62 -8.01
N PRO A 2 -1.91 20.80 -7.47
CA PRO A 2 -0.92 19.74 -7.45
C PRO A 2 -1.45 18.55 -6.65
N GLN A 3 -1.24 17.33 -7.17
CA GLN A 3 -1.61 16.12 -6.44
C GLN A 3 -0.81 16.03 -5.13
N PRO A 4 -1.43 15.63 -4.01
CA PRO A 4 -0.69 15.44 -2.76
C PRO A 4 0.36 14.34 -2.95
N PRO A 5 1.53 14.45 -2.26
CA PRO A 5 2.55 13.42 -2.30
C PRO A 5 1.97 12.05 -1.92
N VAL A 6 2.36 11.00 -2.64
CA VAL A 6 1.87 9.62 -2.41
C VAL A 6 2.04 9.20 -0.96
N ALA A 7 3.15 9.55 -0.30
CA ALA A 7 3.38 9.26 1.11
C ALA A 7 2.28 9.84 2.04
N ARG A 8 1.74 11.02 1.71
CA ARG A 8 0.63 11.61 2.48
C ARG A 8 -0.68 10.85 2.26
N LEU A 9 -0.92 10.37 1.06
CA LEU A 9 -2.10 9.55 0.74
C LEU A 9 -2.02 8.19 1.42
N ILE A 10 -0.84 7.56 1.46
CA ILE A 10 -0.60 6.31 2.21
C ILE A 10 -0.87 6.53 3.70
N SER A 11 -0.34 7.60 4.30
CA SER A 11 -0.61 7.92 5.71
C SER A 11 -2.10 8.11 5.99
N LEU A 12 -2.83 8.75 5.07
CA LEU A 12 -4.27 8.91 5.18
C LEU A 12 -4.99 7.57 5.11
N ALA A 13 -4.65 6.73 4.13
CA ALA A 13 -5.22 5.38 3.97
C ALA A 13 -4.99 4.51 5.22
N LEU A 14 -3.79 4.58 5.83
CA LEU A 14 -3.47 3.92 7.08
C LEU A 14 -4.34 4.38 8.25
N ASN A 15 -4.66 5.67 8.33
CA ASN A 15 -5.56 6.21 9.36
C ASN A 15 -6.99 5.63 9.25
N TYR A 16 -7.41 5.26 8.05
CA TYR A 16 -8.68 4.57 7.79
C TYR A 16 -8.55 3.04 7.82
N ASN A 17 -7.41 2.49 8.24
CA ASN A 17 -7.12 1.04 8.25
C ASN A 17 -7.28 0.39 6.87
N ALA A 18 -7.07 1.14 5.80
CA ALA A 18 -7.07 0.59 4.45
C ALA A 18 -5.74 -0.13 4.19
N ASN A 19 -5.80 -1.35 3.67
CA ASN A 19 -4.61 -2.14 3.32
C ASN A 19 -4.08 -1.81 1.92
N ILE A 20 -4.94 -1.25 1.07
CA ILE A 20 -4.63 -0.91 -0.31
C ILE A 20 -5.04 0.54 -0.56
N LEU A 21 -4.17 1.29 -1.22
CA LEU A 21 -4.45 2.61 -1.77
C LEU A 21 -4.44 2.53 -3.29
N VAL A 22 -5.54 2.95 -3.92
CA VAL A 22 -5.62 3.10 -5.37
C VAL A 22 -5.71 4.58 -5.72
N ILE A 23 -4.76 5.06 -6.52
CA ILE A 23 -4.77 6.41 -7.08
C ILE A 23 -5.21 6.30 -8.54
N MET A 24 -6.29 6.98 -8.88
CA MET A 24 -6.83 6.97 -10.22
C MET A 24 -6.59 8.31 -10.92
N GLY A 25 -6.04 8.25 -12.12
CA GLY A 25 -5.98 9.36 -13.07
C GLY A 25 -6.83 9.05 -14.29
N MET A 26 -7.51 10.06 -14.83
CA MET A 26 -8.29 9.94 -16.05
C MET A 26 -7.96 11.08 -17.02
N ASN A 27 -7.68 10.71 -18.28
CA ASN A 27 -7.52 11.64 -19.38
C ASN A 27 -8.54 11.31 -20.46
N THR A 28 -9.20 12.33 -20.98
CA THR A 28 -10.15 12.21 -22.09
C THR A 28 -9.65 13.00 -23.29
N GLY A 29 -9.93 12.52 -24.49
CA GLY A 29 -9.57 13.19 -25.72
C GLY A 29 -10.61 12.97 -26.82
N GLU A 30 -10.79 13.98 -27.65
CA GLU A 30 -11.59 13.91 -28.87
C GLU A 30 -10.66 13.88 -30.06
N ASN A 31 -10.96 13.06 -31.08
CA ASN A 31 -10.34 13.13 -32.39
C ASN A 31 -11.38 13.53 -33.41
N LYS A 32 -11.42 14.81 -33.78
CA LYS A 32 -12.17 15.34 -34.91
C LYS A 32 -11.24 15.38 -36.11
N LYS A 33 -11.03 14.26 -36.79
CA LYS A 33 -10.31 14.29 -38.06
C LYS A 33 -11.25 14.74 -39.18
N GLN A 34 -10.93 15.84 -39.81
CA GLN A 34 -11.68 16.46 -40.92
C GLN A 34 -11.86 15.58 -42.18
N LYS A 35 -11.21 14.40 -42.24
CA LYS A 35 -11.24 13.49 -43.40
C LYS A 35 -11.85 12.11 -43.11
N GLU A 36 -12.22 11.81 -41.85
CA GLU A 36 -12.81 10.50 -41.50
C GLU A 36 -14.32 10.63 -41.32
N THR A 37 -15.04 9.64 -41.84
CA THR A 37 -16.54 9.54 -41.77
C THR A 37 -17.05 9.17 -40.38
N PHE A 38 -16.20 9.27 -39.34
CA PHE A 38 -16.57 8.91 -37.98
C PHE A 38 -15.93 9.86 -36.93
N PHE A 39 -16.62 9.95 -35.80
CA PHE A 39 -16.22 10.71 -34.64
C PHE A 39 -15.72 9.72 -33.58
N LYS A 40 -14.53 9.95 -33.05
CA LYS A 40 -13.90 9.08 -32.07
C LYS A 40 -13.70 9.81 -30.74
N VAL A 41 -14.12 9.18 -29.65
CA VAL A 41 -13.85 9.58 -28.29
C VAL A 41 -12.89 8.59 -27.67
N ARG A 42 -11.98 9.08 -26.86
CA ARG A 42 -10.99 8.28 -26.14
C ARG A 42 -11.02 8.62 -24.66
N ALA A 43 -11.05 7.60 -23.82
CA ALA A 43 -10.78 7.72 -22.41
C ALA A 43 -9.58 6.84 -22.04
N ARG A 44 -8.62 7.42 -21.33
CA ARG A 44 -7.47 6.69 -20.76
C ARG A 44 -7.54 6.79 -19.25
N ILE A 45 -7.54 5.64 -18.60
CA ILE A 45 -7.55 5.53 -17.14
C ILE A 45 -6.28 4.87 -16.67
N HIS A 46 -5.67 5.48 -15.69
CA HIS A 46 -4.45 5.03 -15.05
C HIS A 46 -4.73 4.73 -13.58
N PHE A 47 -4.28 3.56 -13.10
CA PHE A 47 -4.26 3.21 -11.68
C PHE A 47 -2.84 3.00 -11.21
N SER A 48 -2.51 3.61 -10.06
CA SER A 48 -1.35 3.26 -9.26
C SER A 48 -1.84 2.66 -7.95
N VAL A 49 -1.46 1.42 -7.68
CA VAL A 49 -1.92 0.64 -6.53
C VAL A 49 -0.75 0.45 -5.57
N TYR A 50 -0.97 0.75 -4.29
CA TYR A 50 0.03 0.66 -3.24
C TYR A 50 -0.43 -0.24 -2.11
N ASP A 51 0.46 -1.09 -1.61
CA ASP A 51 0.32 -1.72 -0.30
C ASP A 51 0.61 -0.66 0.78
N THR A 52 -0.37 -0.36 1.60
CA THR A 52 -0.24 0.73 2.58
C THR A 52 0.68 0.36 3.75
N ALA A 53 0.84 -0.93 4.03
CA ALA A 53 1.70 -1.41 5.11
C ALA A 53 3.18 -1.15 4.82
N SER A 54 3.63 -1.50 3.62
CA SER A 54 5.02 -1.32 3.17
C SER A 54 5.26 -0.01 2.43
N GLY A 55 4.21 0.63 1.90
CA GLY A 55 4.32 1.76 0.98
C GLY A 55 4.75 1.36 -0.43
N GLN A 56 4.86 0.06 -0.72
CA GLN A 56 5.30 -0.46 -2.01
C GLN A 56 4.21 -0.28 -3.06
N GLN A 57 4.59 0.16 -4.24
CA GLN A 57 3.73 0.12 -5.42
C GLN A 57 3.64 -1.33 -5.92
N ILE A 58 2.43 -1.90 -5.90
CA ILE A 58 2.18 -3.30 -6.27
C ILE A 58 1.61 -3.45 -7.68
N ALA A 59 1.02 -2.39 -8.22
CA ALA A 59 0.55 -2.37 -9.59
C ALA A 59 0.56 -0.95 -10.16
N GLU A 60 0.77 -0.90 -11.47
CA GLU A 60 0.53 0.28 -12.28
C GLU A 60 -0.15 -0.21 -13.57
N THR A 61 -1.36 0.28 -13.83
CA THR A 61 -2.14 -0.12 -14.99
C THR A 61 -2.61 1.11 -15.74
N ASN A 62 -2.66 1.02 -17.06
CA ASN A 62 -3.03 2.12 -17.92
C ASN A 62 -3.86 1.57 -19.09
N VAL A 63 -5.14 1.81 -19.07
CA VAL A 63 -6.08 1.30 -20.07
C VAL A 63 -6.71 2.44 -20.84
N GLU A 64 -6.75 2.26 -22.15
CA GLU A 64 -7.41 3.16 -23.08
C GLU A 64 -8.59 2.45 -23.72
N ALA A 65 -9.75 3.10 -23.73
CA ALA A 65 -10.91 2.67 -24.47
C ALA A 65 -11.40 3.77 -25.41
N ASN A 66 -11.97 3.35 -26.51
CA ASN A 66 -12.46 4.24 -27.55
C ASN A 66 -13.93 3.92 -27.85
N GLU A 67 -14.71 4.99 -28.08
CA GLU A 67 -16.06 4.90 -28.60
C GLU A 67 -16.16 5.67 -29.93
N ILE A 68 -16.95 5.15 -30.86
CA ILE A 68 -17.02 5.68 -32.22
C ILE A 68 -18.51 5.96 -32.59
N SER A 69 -18.74 7.11 -33.21
CA SER A 69 -20.01 7.41 -33.85
C SER A 69 -19.80 7.68 -35.36
N VAL A 70 -20.65 7.10 -36.19
CA VAL A 70 -20.62 7.31 -37.65
C VAL A 70 -21.40 8.57 -38.06
N LYS A 71 -22.19 9.16 -37.17
CA LYS A 71 -22.90 10.42 -37.35
C LYS A 71 -22.35 11.45 -36.41
N GLN A 72 -22.46 12.73 -36.79
CA GLN A 72 -22.11 13.82 -35.88
C GLN A 72 -23.00 13.73 -34.64
N PRO A 73 -22.39 13.48 -33.44
CA PRO A 73 -23.17 13.33 -32.22
C PRO A 73 -23.70 14.68 -31.75
N SER A 74 -24.90 14.68 -31.17
CA SER A 74 -25.39 15.77 -30.33
C SER A 74 -24.59 15.87 -29.04
N ASP A 75 -24.71 16.96 -28.27
CA ASP A 75 -24.01 17.14 -27.01
C ASP A 75 -24.29 16.02 -26.01
N LEU A 76 -25.52 15.51 -25.98
CA LEU A 76 -25.87 14.38 -25.11
C LEU A 76 -25.21 13.07 -25.56
N GLU A 77 -25.16 12.82 -26.87
CA GLU A 77 -24.51 11.65 -27.44
C GLU A 77 -23.01 11.70 -27.23
N TRP A 78 -22.36 12.86 -27.35
CA TRP A 78 -20.95 13.07 -26.99
C TRP A 78 -20.70 12.68 -25.53
N LYS A 79 -21.51 13.18 -24.60
CA LYS A 79 -21.41 12.85 -23.19
C LYS A 79 -21.52 11.34 -22.95
N ASN A 80 -22.48 10.69 -23.63
CA ASN A 80 -22.66 9.23 -23.50
C ASN A 80 -21.46 8.45 -24.06
N LEU A 81 -20.88 8.86 -25.18
CA LEU A 81 -19.67 8.25 -25.73
C LEU A 81 -18.50 8.35 -24.75
N PHE A 82 -18.29 9.52 -24.11
CA PHE A 82 -17.26 9.68 -23.08
C PHE A 82 -17.50 8.77 -21.87
N VAL A 83 -18.74 8.72 -21.37
CA VAL A 83 -19.10 7.88 -20.23
C VAL A 83 -18.88 6.41 -20.56
N ASN A 84 -19.23 5.94 -21.76
CA ASN A 84 -19.03 4.56 -22.16
C ASN A 84 -17.54 4.24 -22.31
N ALA A 85 -16.76 5.10 -22.98
CA ALA A 85 -15.31 4.92 -23.08
C ALA A 85 -14.65 4.86 -21.70
N ALA A 86 -15.01 5.79 -20.79
CA ALA A 86 -14.49 5.80 -19.43
C ALA A 86 -14.91 4.55 -18.66
N LYS A 87 -16.14 4.09 -18.79
CA LYS A 87 -16.63 2.85 -18.16
C LYS A 87 -15.85 1.62 -18.65
N HIS A 88 -15.65 1.47 -19.96
CA HIS A 88 -14.90 0.34 -20.50
C HIS A 88 -13.46 0.36 -20.06
N ALA A 89 -12.79 1.53 -20.12
CA ALA A 89 -11.42 1.68 -19.60
C ALA A 89 -11.32 1.37 -18.10
N SER A 90 -12.29 1.81 -17.29
CA SER A 90 -12.34 1.55 -15.85
C SER A 90 -12.48 0.07 -15.54
N LEU A 91 -13.44 -0.62 -16.20
CA LEU A 91 -13.69 -2.03 -15.94
C LEU A 91 -12.47 -2.89 -16.25
N GLU A 92 -11.81 -2.64 -17.37
CA GLU A 92 -10.60 -3.37 -17.74
C GLU A 92 -9.44 -3.03 -16.81
N ASN A 93 -9.31 -1.78 -16.38
CA ASN A 93 -8.30 -1.34 -15.42
C ASN A 93 -8.48 -2.00 -14.05
N VAL A 94 -9.73 -2.08 -13.56
CA VAL A 94 -10.07 -2.79 -12.32
C VAL A 94 -9.70 -4.27 -12.43
N ARG A 95 -10.01 -4.93 -13.57
CA ARG A 95 -9.65 -6.33 -13.80
C ARG A 95 -8.13 -6.54 -13.70
N GLN A 96 -7.35 -5.75 -14.43
CA GLN A 96 -5.88 -5.83 -14.42
C GLN A 96 -5.31 -5.54 -13.02
N ALA A 97 -5.78 -4.49 -12.37
CA ALA A 97 -5.34 -4.15 -11.01
C ALA A 97 -5.65 -5.29 -10.02
N THR A 98 -6.84 -5.90 -10.12
CA THR A 98 -7.24 -7.02 -9.26
C THR A 98 -6.34 -8.25 -9.47
N GLU A 99 -5.96 -8.57 -10.70
CA GLU A 99 -5.03 -9.66 -11.00
C GLU A 99 -3.65 -9.42 -10.37
N HIS A 100 -3.12 -8.19 -10.49
CA HIS A 100 -1.86 -7.81 -9.84
C HIS A 100 -1.94 -7.87 -8.31
N ILE A 101 -3.00 -7.33 -7.72
CA ILE A 101 -3.24 -7.38 -6.27
C ILE A 101 -3.32 -8.84 -5.81
N THR A 102 -4.10 -9.66 -6.51
CA THR A 102 -4.26 -11.08 -6.16
C THR A 102 -2.93 -11.82 -6.19
N ARG A 103 -2.14 -11.65 -7.27
CA ARG A 103 -0.82 -12.26 -7.40
C ARG A 103 0.11 -11.82 -6.28
N PHE A 104 0.18 -10.50 -6.00
CA PHE A 104 1.00 -9.95 -4.95
C PHE A 104 0.69 -10.57 -3.57
N TYR A 105 -0.60 -10.71 -3.23
CA TYR A 105 -0.98 -11.32 -1.96
C TYR A 105 -0.92 -12.85 -1.97
N GLN A 106 -1.03 -13.50 -3.13
CA GLN A 106 -0.77 -14.94 -3.24
C GLN A 106 0.71 -15.25 -3.04
N GLU A 107 1.60 -14.50 -3.69
CA GLU A 107 3.06 -14.63 -3.50
C GLU A 107 3.48 -14.33 -2.05
N LYS A 108 2.77 -13.42 -1.38
CA LYS A 108 2.94 -13.13 0.06
C LYS A 108 2.12 -14.06 0.97
N GLY A 109 1.21 -14.85 0.44
CA GLY A 109 0.23 -15.63 1.21
C GLY A 109 0.88 -16.60 2.21
N ASP A 110 2.00 -17.19 1.85
CA ASP A 110 2.79 -18.05 2.74
C ASP A 110 3.56 -17.27 3.81
N LEU A 111 3.76 -15.97 3.61
CA LEU A 111 4.48 -15.09 4.53
C LEU A 111 3.55 -14.45 5.56
N GLY A 112 2.27 -14.31 5.24
CA GLY A 112 1.29 -13.59 6.04
C GLY A 112 1.27 -12.07 5.78
N GLN A 113 0.81 -11.31 6.77
CA GLN A 113 0.69 -9.86 6.69
C GLN A 113 2.01 -9.18 7.06
N GLY A 114 2.43 -8.19 6.27
CA GLY A 114 3.60 -7.36 6.56
C GLY A 114 3.32 -6.33 7.66
N TYR A 115 4.27 -6.18 8.57
CA TYR A 115 4.25 -5.23 9.67
C TYR A 115 5.54 -4.42 9.70
N SER A 116 5.42 -3.12 9.93
CA SER A 116 6.55 -2.26 10.28
C SER A 116 6.65 -2.18 11.80
N VAL A 117 7.76 -2.63 12.34
CA VAL A 117 8.01 -2.68 13.79
C VAL A 117 9.11 -1.69 14.14
N ILE A 118 8.84 -0.81 15.06
CA ILE A 118 9.77 0.23 15.49
C ILE A 118 10.06 0.06 16.98
N PHE A 119 11.34 -0.03 17.32
CA PHE A 119 11.86 -0.02 18.67
C PHE A 119 12.60 1.29 18.92
N TYR A 120 12.21 1.99 19.98
CA TYR A 120 12.76 3.31 20.30
C TYR A 120 13.31 3.39 21.71
N GLY A 121 14.48 4.01 21.86
CA GLY A 121 15.12 4.26 23.15
C GLY A 121 15.88 3.06 23.72
N TYR A 122 16.21 2.07 22.93
CA TYR A 122 17.01 0.92 23.34
C TYR A 122 18.50 1.13 23.03
N SER A 123 19.38 0.60 23.89
CA SER A 123 20.82 0.59 23.63
C SER A 123 21.17 -0.40 22.51
N PRO A 124 22.30 -0.23 21.81
CA PRO A 124 22.73 -1.16 20.75
C PRO A 124 22.80 -2.62 21.21
N ARG A 125 23.18 -2.86 22.47
CA ARG A 125 23.18 -4.21 23.05
C ARG A 125 21.76 -4.79 23.13
N ARG A 126 20.78 -3.99 23.57
CA ARG A 126 19.38 -4.42 23.67
C ARG A 126 18.75 -4.58 22.29
N GLU A 127 19.08 -3.70 21.34
CA GLU A 127 18.66 -3.84 19.95
C GLU A 127 19.13 -5.15 19.34
N GLY A 128 20.39 -5.54 19.57
CA GLY A 128 20.91 -6.84 19.15
C GLY A 128 20.15 -8.03 19.77
N LEU A 129 19.77 -7.95 21.04
CA LEU A 129 18.93 -8.99 21.67
C LEU A 129 17.53 -9.04 21.04
N ILE A 130 16.92 -7.89 20.74
CA ILE A 130 15.60 -7.79 20.08
C ILE A 130 15.66 -8.42 18.68
N ILE A 131 16.66 -8.07 17.88
CA ILE A 131 16.87 -8.65 16.54
C ILE A 131 16.99 -10.17 16.64
N ASN A 132 17.89 -10.65 17.49
CA ASN A 132 18.10 -12.09 17.67
C ASN A 132 16.84 -12.84 18.14
N TYR A 133 16.04 -12.23 19.02
CA TYR A 133 14.75 -12.80 19.42
C TYR A 133 13.78 -12.92 18.23
N LEU A 134 13.65 -11.85 17.44
CA LEU A 134 12.75 -11.85 16.28
C LEU A 134 13.20 -12.86 15.22
N GLU A 135 14.51 -12.96 14.94
CA GLU A 135 15.08 -13.88 13.96
C GLU A 135 14.93 -15.36 14.37
N ASN A 136 15.00 -15.66 15.66
CA ASN A 136 14.86 -17.02 16.17
C ASN A 136 13.41 -17.42 16.47
N SER A 137 12.45 -16.49 16.32
CA SER A 137 11.04 -16.79 16.54
C SER A 137 10.41 -17.39 15.29
N ASN A 138 9.75 -18.54 15.44
CA ASN A 138 8.96 -19.15 14.36
C ASN A 138 7.68 -18.37 13.99
N GLU A 139 7.36 -17.34 14.74
CA GLU A 139 6.15 -16.51 14.51
C GLU A 139 6.37 -15.46 13.42
N PHE A 140 7.63 -15.09 13.15
CA PHE A 140 8.01 -14.03 12.24
C PHE A 140 8.71 -14.60 11.01
N ARG A 141 8.44 -14.01 9.85
CA ARG A 141 9.00 -14.43 8.58
C ARG A 141 9.56 -13.22 7.85
N ASN A 142 10.54 -13.44 6.97
CA ASN A 142 11.15 -12.40 6.13
C ASN A 142 11.45 -11.11 6.90
N LEU A 143 12.24 -11.23 7.97
CA LEU A 143 12.71 -10.06 8.70
C LEU A 143 13.69 -9.27 7.84
N ALA A 144 13.47 -7.96 7.76
CA ALA A 144 14.38 -7.03 7.13
C ALA A 144 14.60 -5.83 8.04
N GLU A 145 15.86 -5.53 8.33
CA GLU A 145 16.23 -4.29 8.98
C GLU A 145 16.16 -3.15 7.96
N LEU A 146 15.28 -2.20 8.18
CA LEU A 146 15.07 -1.06 7.27
C LEU A 146 15.91 0.16 7.69
N LYS A 147 16.10 0.34 8.97
CA LYS A 147 16.87 1.45 9.53
C LYS A 147 17.34 1.08 10.92
N ASN A 148 18.65 1.28 11.18
CA ASN A 148 19.25 1.18 12.49
C ASN A 148 20.08 2.44 12.73
N SER A 149 19.75 3.16 13.80
CA SER A 149 20.49 4.30 14.29
C SER A 149 20.37 4.34 15.80
N PHE A 150 21.29 4.97 16.48
CA PHE A 150 21.35 4.99 17.94
C PHE A 150 19.97 5.25 18.57
N GLY A 151 19.45 4.26 19.29
CA GLY A 151 18.14 4.31 19.94
C GLY A 151 16.92 4.25 19.01
N TYR A 152 17.10 3.90 17.74
CA TYR A 152 16.01 3.75 16.79
C TYR A 152 16.26 2.57 15.84
N LEU A 153 15.54 1.48 16.04
CA LEU A 153 15.56 0.30 15.18
C LEU A 153 14.19 0.19 14.48
N LYS A 154 14.19 0.18 13.16
CA LYS A 154 13.01 -0.08 12.33
C LYS A 154 13.21 -1.35 11.53
N MET A 155 12.28 -2.28 11.67
CA MET A 155 12.27 -3.55 10.96
C MET A 155 10.96 -3.75 10.20
N GLU A 156 11.02 -4.50 9.13
CA GLU A 156 9.86 -5.09 8.49
C GLU A 156 9.83 -6.59 8.79
N LEU A 157 8.67 -7.10 9.14
CA LEU A 157 8.47 -8.53 9.33
C LEU A 157 7.10 -8.95 8.83
N TYR A 158 6.98 -10.23 8.50
CA TYR A 158 5.73 -10.84 8.08
C TYR A 158 5.26 -11.84 9.12
N ALA A 159 3.95 -11.89 9.37
CA ALA A 159 3.35 -12.84 10.31
C ALA A 159 1.93 -13.23 9.87
N LEU A 160 1.55 -14.48 10.14
CA LEU A 160 0.19 -14.98 9.89
C LEU A 160 -0.81 -14.49 10.94
N ARG A 161 -0.33 -13.89 12.02
CA ARG A 161 -1.16 -13.45 13.15
C ARG A 161 -1.60 -11.99 13.00
N ARG A 162 -2.76 -11.67 13.58
CA ARG A 162 -3.28 -10.31 13.65
C ARG A 162 -2.39 -9.40 14.51
N LYS A 163 -2.35 -8.13 14.19
CA LYS A 163 -1.57 -7.08 14.86
C LYS A 163 -1.63 -7.13 16.39
N SER A 164 -2.82 -7.31 16.97
CA SER A 164 -2.99 -7.33 18.44
C SER A 164 -2.32 -8.55 19.10
N ILE A 165 -2.35 -9.70 18.43
CA ILE A 165 -1.69 -10.93 18.90
C ILE A 165 -0.19 -10.77 18.76
N LEU A 166 0.27 -10.28 17.60
CA LEU A 166 1.69 -10.03 17.32
C LEU A 166 2.29 -9.05 18.33
N ARG A 167 1.62 -7.94 18.60
CA ARG A 167 2.04 -6.99 19.64
C ARG A 167 2.21 -7.65 20.99
N ARG A 168 1.26 -8.49 21.39
CA ARG A 168 1.33 -9.20 22.67
C ARG A 168 2.47 -10.21 22.71
N SER A 169 2.66 -10.96 21.62
CA SER A 169 3.76 -11.93 21.50
C SER A 169 5.11 -11.26 21.64
N ILE A 170 5.35 -10.18 20.88
CA ILE A 170 6.60 -9.41 20.97
C ILE A 170 6.77 -8.84 22.39
N THR A 171 5.72 -8.26 22.98
CA THR A 171 5.79 -7.72 24.34
C THR A 171 6.19 -8.80 25.36
N SER A 172 5.56 -9.97 25.29
CA SER A 172 5.88 -11.08 26.20
C SER A 172 7.33 -11.55 26.03
N GLY A 173 7.79 -11.74 24.79
CA GLY A 173 9.16 -12.16 24.53
C GLY A 173 10.21 -11.13 24.99
N LEU A 174 9.91 -9.82 24.87
CA LEU A 174 10.79 -8.77 25.41
C LEU A 174 10.85 -8.82 26.93
N LEU A 175 9.72 -9.01 27.60
CA LEU A 175 9.65 -9.10 29.06
C LEU A 175 10.38 -10.36 29.59
N GLU A 176 10.31 -11.50 28.89
CA GLU A 176 11.07 -12.72 29.22
C GLU A 176 12.59 -12.49 29.16
N MET A 177 13.04 -11.56 28.32
CA MET A 177 14.43 -11.14 28.22
C MET A 177 14.81 -9.99 29.19
N GLU A 178 13.93 -9.65 30.12
CA GLU A 178 14.08 -8.51 31.04
C GLU A 178 14.19 -7.15 30.32
N ILE A 179 13.64 -7.05 29.11
CA ILE A 179 13.58 -5.81 28.35
C ILE A 179 12.23 -5.14 28.63
N GLU A 180 12.26 -4.06 29.39
CA GLU A 180 11.07 -3.26 29.67
C GLU A 180 10.54 -2.61 28.37
N VAL A 181 9.23 -2.60 28.21
CA VAL A 181 8.59 -2.08 27.00
C VAL A 181 7.24 -1.44 27.27
N VAL A 182 7.01 -0.32 26.66
CA VAL A 182 5.69 0.35 26.52
C VAL A 182 5.29 0.30 25.06
N THR A 183 4.05 -0.12 24.80
CA THR A 183 3.53 -0.17 23.44
C THR A 183 2.64 1.02 23.15
N LYS A 184 2.76 1.62 21.95
CA LYS A 184 1.89 2.68 21.48
C LYS A 184 0.96 2.15 20.40
N SER A 185 -0.33 2.45 20.51
CA SER A 185 -1.29 2.10 19.47
C SER A 185 -1.20 3.11 18.33
N ILE A 186 -0.96 2.63 17.11
CA ILE A 186 -0.83 3.44 15.91
C ILE A 186 -1.70 2.79 14.82
N PRO A 187 -2.33 3.58 13.94
CA PRO A 187 -3.09 3.06 12.81
C PRO A 187 -2.25 2.21 11.85
N GLY A 188 -2.92 1.36 11.08
CA GLY A 188 -2.29 0.48 10.09
C GLY A 188 -1.47 -0.65 10.71
N ASN A 189 -0.53 -1.19 9.94
CA ASN A 189 0.31 -2.33 10.31
C ASN A 189 1.61 -1.92 11.02
N ASN A 190 1.61 -0.77 11.67
CA ASN A 190 2.76 -0.29 12.43
C ASN A 190 2.66 -0.73 13.89
N LEU A 191 3.77 -1.22 14.45
CA LEU A 191 3.93 -1.59 15.84
C LEU A 191 5.05 -0.74 16.45
N TYR A 192 4.78 -0.10 17.59
CA TYR A 192 5.75 0.73 18.29
C TYR A 192 6.01 0.18 19.68
N PHE A 193 7.30 -0.03 19.98
CA PHE A 193 7.81 -0.50 21.25
C PHE A 193 8.83 0.51 21.77
N ILE A 194 8.56 1.08 22.93
CA ILE A 194 9.34 2.18 23.50
C ILE A 194 9.95 1.69 24.81
N ASN A 195 11.24 1.93 24.98
CA ASN A 195 11.88 1.73 26.26
C ASN A 195 11.35 2.79 27.25
N PRO A 196 10.72 2.41 28.38
CA PRO A 196 10.22 3.34 29.37
C PRO A 196 11.33 4.10 30.10
N LYS A 197 12.55 3.56 30.10
CA LYS A 197 13.76 4.18 30.64
C LYS A 197 14.69 4.50 29.48
N PRO A 198 14.51 5.67 28.80
CA PRO A 198 15.40 6.04 27.71
C PRO A 198 16.86 6.08 28.22
N MET A 199 17.78 5.79 27.29
CA MET A 199 19.21 5.80 27.58
C MET A 199 19.63 7.18 28.11
N GLU A 200 20.35 7.18 29.21
CA GLU A 200 21.13 8.33 29.68
C GLU A 200 22.35 8.55 28.78
#